data_c6321ad7b49f2c346963b3143fad347c
#
_entry.id   c6321ad7b49f2c346963b3143fad347c
#
_cell.length_a   1.000
_cell.length_b   1.000
_cell.length_c   1.000
_cell.angle_alpha   90.00
_cell.angle_beta   90.00
_cell.angle_gamma   90.00
#
_symmetry.space_group_name_H-M   'P 1'
#
loop_
_entity.id
_entity.type
_entity.pdbx_description
1 polymer ?
#
loop_
_entity_poly.entity_id
_entity_poly.type
_entity_poly.pdbx_seq_one_letter_code
_entity_poly.pdbx_strand_id
1 'polypeptide(L)'
;HDLSGSGSTFFIEPMGVVKANNELRELQAKEEKEIDRILAELSAEAASFREDINLDYELLIRLDVIFARAKLSNKMHAMAPGLSTKGLNLRRARHPLLPPKTAVANDLSLGETFDTLVITGPNTGGKTVTLKTIGLLTLMAQCGLHIPAGDGSVIKVCKRVLADIGDEQSIAQSLSTFSSHMSNIVGILEETDDETLILLDELGGGTDPVEGAALASAIIDHARSLGAMVAATTHYAELKVYAMTTPGVENASCEFDVETLAPTYRLLVGIPGKSNAFAIARRLGISEEIIQDAAARVDAENVRFEDVLTKLDHQRQEMEKEQRQAAQLRREMEEASAKAQAYRDQLQKEKEKAEASAKAQ
;
A
#
# COMPACT_ATOMS: atom_id res chain seq x y z
N HIS A 1 66.04 -3.63 46.22
CA HIS A 1 66.22 -2.78 47.40
C HIS A 1 65.57 -1.45 47.13
N ASP A 2 64.59 -1.12 47.96
CA ASP A 2 63.86 0.13 47.85
C ASP A 2 64.01 0.92 49.16
N LEU A 3 63.97 2.23 49.05
CA LEU A 3 64.06 3.12 50.18
C LEU A 3 62.68 3.71 50.54
N SER A 4 62.36 3.80 51.84
CA SER A 4 61.15 4.52 52.27
C SER A 4 61.22 5.97 51.79
N GLY A 5 60.09 6.64 51.59
CA GLY A 5 60.02 8.06 51.20
C GLY A 5 60.74 9.04 52.10
N SER A 6 61.15 8.63 53.34
CA SER A 6 62.00 9.38 54.28
C SER A 6 63.49 9.03 54.21
N GLY A 7 63.93 8.08 53.45
CA GLY A 7 65.30 7.61 53.27
C GLY A 7 65.87 6.87 54.51
N SER A 8 65.07 6.61 55.55
CA SER A 8 65.54 6.06 56.83
C SER A 8 65.30 4.54 56.98
N THR A 9 64.65 3.88 56.02
CA THR A 9 64.33 2.45 56.09
C THR A 9 64.67 1.77 54.77
N PHE A 10 65.46 0.72 54.80
CA PHE A 10 65.74 -0.11 53.69
C PHE A 10 64.77 -1.31 53.66
N PHE A 11 64.10 -1.51 52.56
CA PHE A 11 63.34 -2.71 52.35
C PHE A 11 64.28 -3.76 51.69
N ILE A 12 64.52 -4.83 52.42
CA ILE A 12 65.35 -5.93 51.93
C ILE A 12 64.45 -7.19 51.75
N GLU A 13 64.35 -7.66 50.55
CA GLU A 13 63.66 -8.92 50.33
C GLU A 13 64.60 -10.08 50.67
N PRO A 14 64.18 -11.06 51.48
CA PRO A 14 64.95 -12.29 51.70
C PRO A 14 65.21 -13.02 50.38
N MET A 15 66.43 -13.57 50.17
CA MET A 15 66.82 -14.22 48.92
C MET A 15 65.88 -15.37 48.54
N GLY A 16 65.23 -16.03 49.51
CA GLY A 16 64.23 -17.08 49.27
C GLY A 16 62.96 -16.53 48.66
N VAL A 17 62.52 -15.31 49.07
CA VAL A 17 61.34 -14.65 48.52
C VAL A 17 61.59 -14.17 47.10
N VAL A 18 62.80 -13.62 46.83
CA VAL A 18 63.19 -13.20 45.48
C VAL A 18 63.17 -14.40 44.50
N LYS A 19 63.75 -15.56 44.95
CA LYS A 19 63.71 -16.81 44.14
C LYS A 19 62.30 -17.26 43.88
N ALA A 20 61.41 -17.30 44.89
CA ALA A 20 60.05 -17.72 44.71
C ALA A 20 59.27 -16.78 43.78
N ASN A 21 59.45 -15.46 43.89
CA ASN A 21 58.83 -14.47 43.01
C ASN A 21 59.33 -14.62 41.57
N ASN A 22 60.61 -14.93 41.35
CA ASN A 22 61.14 -15.14 40.04
C ASN A 22 60.60 -16.43 39.41
N GLU A 23 60.52 -17.52 40.18
CA GLU A 23 59.88 -18.79 39.73
C GLU A 23 58.39 -18.56 39.40
N LEU A 24 57.67 -17.78 40.21
CA LEU A 24 56.25 -17.43 39.94
C LEU A 24 56.14 -16.66 38.62
N ARG A 25 56.98 -15.64 38.41
CA ARG A 25 57.01 -14.91 37.11
C ARG A 25 57.37 -15.78 35.93
N GLU A 26 58.31 -16.68 36.08
CA GLU A 26 58.66 -17.64 35.03
C GLU A 26 57.48 -18.56 34.70
N LEU A 27 56.76 -19.04 35.74
CA LEU A 27 55.58 -19.90 35.52
C LEU A 27 54.42 -19.10 34.88
N GLN A 28 54.20 -17.89 35.31
CA GLN A 28 53.20 -17.00 34.67
C GLN A 28 53.53 -16.74 33.19
N ALA A 29 54.79 -16.43 32.89
CA ALA A 29 55.24 -16.24 31.50
C ALA A 29 55.10 -17.52 30.64
N LYS A 30 55.29 -18.69 31.26
CA LYS A 30 55.04 -19.99 30.55
C LYS A 30 53.57 -20.25 30.35
N GLU A 31 52.74 -19.93 31.33
CA GLU A 31 51.29 -20.03 31.23
C GLU A 31 50.74 -19.13 30.09
N GLU A 32 51.15 -17.85 30.06
CA GLU A 32 50.77 -16.93 28.99
C GLU A 32 51.18 -17.46 27.60
N LYS A 33 52.37 -17.94 27.45
CA LYS A 33 52.85 -18.53 26.21
C LYS A 33 52.06 -19.77 25.79
N GLU A 34 51.65 -20.58 26.75
CA GLU A 34 50.88 -21.78 26.47
C GLU A 34 49.44 -21.42 26.08
N ILE A 35 48.86 -20.42 26.73
CA ILE A 35 47.55 -19.84 26.35
C ILE A 35 47.61 -19.31 24.92
N ASP A 36 48.62 -18.48 24.61
CA ASP A 36 48.80 -17.95 23.26
C ASP A 36 48.97 -19.06 22.19
N ARG A 37 49.71 -20.13 22.53
CA ARG A 37 49.89 -21.30 21.64
C ARG A 37 48.56 -21.99 21.36
N ILE A 38 47.76 -22.27 22.40
CA ILE A 38 46.46 -22.91 22.29
C ILE A 38 45.50 -22.03 21.47
N LEU A 39 45.45 -20.72 21.74
CA LEU A 39 44.63 -19.80 20.99
C LEU A 39 45.01 -19.69 19.52
N ALA A 40 46.34 -19.72 19.23
CA ALA A 40 46.83 -19.71 17.87
C ALA A 40 46.42 -20.99 17.10
N GLU A 41 46.54 -22.16 17.74
CA GLU A 41 46.13 -23.45 17.16
C GLU A 41 44.63 -23.49 16.86
N LEU A 42 43.80 -23.11 17.84
CA LEU A 42 42.34 -23.06 17.66
C LEU A 42 41.95 -22.05 16.59
N SER A 43 42.62 -20.89 16.56
CA SER A 43 42.39 -19.87 15.53
C SER A 43 42.77 -20.36 14.13
N ALA A 44 43.90 -21.10 14.02
CA ALA A 44 44.31 -21.66 12.75
C ALA A 44 43.35 -22.77 12.26
N GLU A 45 42.83 -23.58 13.17
CA GLU A 45 41.83 -24.59 12.85
C GLU A 45 40.52 -23.93 12.37
N ALA A 46 40.02 -22.94 13.10
CA ALA A 46 38.84 -22.17 12.67
C ALA A 46 39.06 -21.47 11.32
N ALA A 47 40.26 -20.90 11.10
CA ALA A 47 40.62 -20.24 9.85
C ALA A 47 40.63 -21.19 8.64
N SER A 48 40.88 -22.48 8.85
CA SER A 48 40.82 -23.49 7.78
C SER A 48 39.43 -23.67 7.20
N PHE A 49 38.38 -23.37 7.98
CA PHE A 49 36.96 -23.40 7.56
C PHE A 49 36.40 -22.02 7.21
N ARG A 50 37.25 -21.01 7.03
CA ARG A 50 36.81 -19.60 6.81
C ARG A 50 35.81 -19.45 5.66
N GLU A 51 36.07 -20.14 4.54
CA GLU A 51 35.18 -20.04 3.35
C GLU A 51 33.82 -20.67 3.64
N ASP A 52 33.76 -21.81 4.27
CA ASP A 52 32.53 -22.49 4.65
C ASP A 52 31.73 -21.69 5.67
N ILE A 53 32.40 -21.13 6.69
CA ILE A 53 31.77 -20.29 7.71
C ILE A 53 31.14 -19.02 7.08
N ASN A 54 31.86 -18.37 6.16
CA ASN A 54 31.36 -17.20 5.46
C ASN A 54 30.19 -17.56 4.57
N LEU A 55 30.25 -18.68 3.84
CA LEU A 55 29.15 -19.16 3.02
C LEU A 55 27.92 -19.46 3.87
N ASP A 56 28.08 -20.18 4.96
CA ASP A 56 26.98 -20.50 5.89
C ASP A 56 26.35 -19.23 6.46
N TYR A 57 27.15 -18.24 6.84
CA TYR A 57 26.65 -16.96 7.33
C TYR A 57 25.82 -16.23 6.27
N GLU A 58 26.26 -16.15 5.02
CA GLU A 58 25.51 -15.57 3.92
C GLU A 58 24.20 -16.32 3.65
N LEU A 59 24.24 -17.66 3.68
CA LEU A 59 23.04 -18.50 3.49
C LEU A 59 22.03 -18.29 4.62
N LEU A 60 22.47 -18.18 5.86
CA LEU A 60 21.61 -17.90 7.00
C LEU A 60 20.90 -16.55 6.88
N ILE A 61 21.63 -15.49 6.45
CA ILE A 61 21.03 -14.17 6.19
C ILE A 61 19.95 -14.28 5.10
N ARG A 62 20.25 -14.98 3.99
CA ARG A 62 19.27 -15.17 2.91
C ARG A 62 18.03 -15.92 3.38
N LEU A 63 18.21 -16.97 4.17
CA LEU A 63 17.10 -17.73 4.74
C LEU A 63 16.25 -16.88 5.69
N ASP A 64 16.87 -16.07 6.55
CA ASP A 64 16.15 -15.18 7.46
C ASP A 64 15.28 -14.18 6.69
N VAL A 65 15.82 -13.56 5.63
CA VAL A 65 15.07 -12.66 4.75
C VAL A 65 13.88 -13.39 4.08
N ILE A 66 14.07 -14.61 3.59
CA ILE A 66 13.00 -15.40 2.96
C ILE A 66 11.88 -15.69 3.98
N PHE A 67 12.24 -16.13 5.18
CA PHE A 67 11.27 -16.40 6.24
C PHE A 67 10.57 -15.14 6.74
N ALA A 68 11.28 -14.00 6.82
CA ALA A 68 10.70 -12.72 7.17
C ALA A 68 9.65 -12.28 6.14
N ARG A 69 9.97 -12.40 4.84
CA ARG A 69 9.02 -12.12 3.73
C ARG A 69 7.81 -13.06 3.79
N ALA A 70 8.01 -14.35 4.02
CA ALA A 70 6.93 -15.33 4.13
C ALA A 70 6.02 -15.04 5.33
N LYS A 71 6.58 -14.71 6.50
CA LYS A 71 5.80 -14.31 7.69
C LYS A 71 4.99 -13.03 7.44
N LEU A 72 5.60 -12.03 6.76
CA LEU A 72 4.93 -10.80 6.40
C LEU A 72 3.77 -11.06 5.44
N SER A 73 3.98 -11.88 4.40
CA SER A 73 2.95 -12.30 3.45
C SER A 73 1.76 -12.97 4.17
N ASN A 74 2.01 -13.92 5.04
CA ASN A 74 0.97 -14.59 5.81
C ASN A 74 0.20 -13.62 6.72
N LYS A 75 0.91 -12.71 7.41
CA LYS A 75 0.29 -11.70 8.30
C LYS A 75 -0.66 -10.76 7.55
N MET A 76 -0.33 -10.40 6.32
CA MET A 76 -1.13 -9.49 5.49
C MET A 76 -2.16 -10.24 4.63
N HIS A 77 -2.21 -11.57 4.65
CA HIS A 77 -2.95 -12.37 3.66
C HIS A 77 -2.62 -11.93 2.23
N ALA A 78 -1.33 -11.76 1.97
CA ALA A 78 -0.80 -11.23 0.73
C ALA A 78 -0.54 -12.35 -0.29
N MET A 79 -0.50 -11.97 -1.57
CA MET A 79 -0.23 -12.86 -2.69
C MET A 79 0.88 -12.30 -3.58
N ALA A 80 1.52 -13.17 -4.36
CA ALA A 80 2.52 -12.77 -5.34
C ALA A 80 1.82 -12.05 -6.52
N PRO A 81 2.14 -10.77 -6.79
CA PRO A 81 1.58 -10.08 -7.95
C PRO A 81 2.26 -10.54 -9.24
N GLY A 82 1.52 -10.51 -10.35
CA GLY A 82 2.11 -10.52 -11.67
C GLY A 82 2.86 -9.20 -11.94
N LEU A 83 3.91 -9.25 -12.75
CA LEU A 83 4.62 -8.06 -13.20
C LEU A 83 4.28 -7.76 -14.67
N SER A 84 4.10 -6.49 -15.00
CA SER A 84 3.75 -6.00 -16.34
C SER A 84 4.62 -4.81 -16.73
N THR A 85 4.71 -4.56 -18.02
CA THR A 85 5.30 -3.33 -18.58
C THR A 85 4.25 -2.30 -19.00
N LYS A 86 2.96 -2.66 -19.00
CA LYS A 86 1.88 -1.81 -19.54
C LYS A 86 1.18 -0.99 -18.46
N GLY A 87 0.67 -1.66 -17.43
CA GLY A 87 -0.11 -0.99 -16.40
C GLY A 87 -0.22 -1.83 -15.13
N LEU A 88 -0.89 -1.30 -14.14
CA LEU A 88 -1.26 -2.00 -12.92
C LEU A 88 -2.76 -2.35 -12.93
N ASN A 89 -3.08 -3.51 -12.37
CA ASN A 89 -4.46 -3.95 -12.14
C ASN A 89 -4.49 -4.68 -10.79
N LEU A 90 -4.98 -4.01 -9.79
CA LEU A 90 -5.05 -4.48 -8.42
C LEU A 90 -6.49 -4.89 -8.10
N ARG A 91 -6.68 -6.16 -7.77
CA ARG A 91 -7.98 -6.70 -7.37
C ARG A 91 -8.06 -6.78 -5.86
N ARG A 92 -9.13 -6.26 -5.28
CA ARG A 92 -9.37 -6.30 -3.82
C ARG A 92 -8.15 -5.88 -3.00
N ALA A 93 -7.45 -4.86 -3.47
CA ALA A 93 -6.25 -4.33 -2.83
C ALA A 93 -6.59 -3.65 -1.50
N ARG A 94 -5.75 -3.86 -0.49
CA ARG A 94 -5.85 -3.22 0.82
C ARG A 94 -4.57 -2.48 1.14
N HIS A 95 -4.71 -1.41 1.90
CA HIS A 95 -3.54 -0.69 2.39
C HIS A 95 -2.73 -1.57 3.36
N PRO A 96 -1.42 -1.80 3.15
CA PRO A 96 -0.64 -2.80 3.89
C PRO A 96 -0.48 -2.50 5.38
N LEU A 97 -0.57 -1.24 5.77
CA LEU A 97 -0.42 -0.80 7.17
C LEU A 97 -1.74 -0.68 7.93
N LEU A 98 -2.89 -0.89 7.26
CA LEU A 98 -4.18 -0.93 7.94
C LEU A 98 -4.50 -2.34 8.44
N PRO A 99 -5.22 -2.47 9.57
CA PRO A 99 -5.62 -3.77 10.07
C PRO A 99 -6.46 -4.53 9.03
N PRO A 100 -6.14 -5.80 8.69
CA PRO A 100 -6.84 -6.56 7.63
C PRO A 100 -8.35 -6.70 7.83
N LYS A 101 -8.83 -6.62 9.08
CA LYS A 101 -10.26 -6.74 9.41
C LYS A 101 -11.07 -5.49 9.11
N THR A 102 -10.44 -4.31 9.15
CA THR A 102 -11.09 -3.01 8.95
C THR A 102 -10.76 -2.37 7.61
N ALA A 103 -9.65 -2.80 6.99
CA ALA A 103 -9.24 -2.29 5.68
C ALA A 103 -10.23 -2.74 4.60
N VAL A 104 -10.86 -1.78 3.94
CA VAL A 104 -11.75 -2.03 2.80
C VAL A 104 -10.92 -2.38 1.58
N ALA A 105 -11.34 -3.42 0.86
CA ALA A 105 -10.66 -3.88 -0.34
C ALA A 105 -11.22 -3.18 -1.57
N ASN A 106 -10.35 -2.60 -2.39
CA ASN A 106 -10.69 -1.86 -3.60
C ASN A 106 -10.05 -2.45 -4.85
N ASP A 107 -10.75 -2.37 -5.96
CA ASP A 107 -10.22 -2.67 -7.28
C ASP A 107 -9.65 -1.38 -7.88
N LEU A 108 -8.42 -1.45 -8.39
CA LEU A 108 -7.65 -0.31 -8.88
C LEU A 108 -6.98 -0.69 -10.20
N SER A 109 -7.16 0.11 -11.23
CA SER A 109 -6.46 -0.06 -12.51
C SER A 109 -5.86 1.24 -12.97
N LEU A 110 -4.70 1.20 -13.65
CA LEU A 110 -4.02 2.36 -14.22
C LEU A 110 -3.00 1.89 -15.26
N GLY A 111 -2.91 2.59 -16.39
CA GLY A 111 -1.89 2.36 -17.41
C GLY A 111 -2.30 1.45 -18.57
N GLU A 112 -3.45 0.78 -18.53
CA GLU A 112 -3.93 -0.06 -19.62
C GLU A 112 -4.99 0.63 -20.48
N THR A 113 -6.12 1.00 -19.89
CA THR A 113 -7.24 1.69 -20.57
C THR A 113 -7.15 3.21 -20.43
N PHE A 114 -6.57 3.67 -19.36
CA PHE A 114 -6.31 5.08 -19.05
C PHE A 114 -4.97 5.19 -18.32
N ASP A 115 -4.26 6.28 -18.56
CA ASP A 115 -2.97 6.58 -17.95
C ASP A 115 -3.09 7.44 -16.68
N THR A 116 -4.26 8.04 -16.47
CA THR A 116 -4.51 8.97 -15.38
C THR A 116 -5.80 8.65 -14.64
N LEU A 117 -5.72 8.64 -13.31
CA LEU A 117 -6.84 8.45 -12.40
C LEU A 117 -7.05 9.69 -11.54
N VAL A 118 -8.18 10.38 -11.69
CA VAL A 118 -8.58 11.53 -10.87
C VAL A 118 -9.56 11.09 -9.81
N ILE A 119 -9.14 11.09 -8.55
CA ILE A 119 -9.91 10.59 -7.41
C ILE A 119 -10.57 11.77 -6.69
N THR A 120 -11.88 11.74 -6.61
CA THR A 120 -12.71 12.79 -6.00
C THR A 120 -13.48 12.27 -4.78
N GLY A 121 -14.10 13.15 -4.02
CA GLY A 121 -14.87 12.80 -2.84
C GLY A 121 -14.42 13.54 -1.58
N PRO A 122 -15.07 13.31 -0.42
CA PRO A 122 -14.71 13.98 0.83
C PRO A 122 -13.32 13.54 1.33
N ASN A 123 -12.65 14.40 2.11
CA ASN A 123 -11.32 14.11 2.66
C ASN A 123 -11.30 12.85 3.54
N THR A 124 -12.36 12.65 4.30
CA THR A 124 -12.54 11.46 5.15
C THR A 124 -12.81 10.18 4.35
N GLY A 125 -13.07 10.27 3.04
CA GLY A 125 -13.45 9.13 2.19
C GLY A 125 -12.34 8.14 1.85
N GLY A 126 -11.08 8.45 2.14
CA GLY A 126 -9.94 7.57 1.89
C GLY A 126 -9.17 7.85 0.60
N LYS A 127 -9.27 9.04 0.01
CA LYS A 127 -8.52 9.45 -1.19
C LYS A 127 -7.02 9.25 -1.04
N THR A 128 -6.42 9.88 -0.03
CA THR A 128 -4.99 9.77 0.32
C THR A 128 -4.58 8.32 0.59
N VAL A 129 -5.43 7.54 1.26
CA VAL A 129 -5.19 6.12 1.52
C VAL A 129 -5.13 5.33 0.21
N THR A 130 -5.98 5.67 -0.76
CA THR A 130 -5.97 5.04 -2.09
C THR A 130 -4.67 5.34 -2.84
N LEU A 131 -4.20 6.60 -2.87
CA LEU A 131 -2.91 6.96 -3.46
C LEU A 131 -1.75 6.21 -2.79
N LYS A 132 -1.70 6.23 -1.47
CA LYS A 132 -0.69 5.49 -0.70
C LYS A 132 -0.74 3.99 -0.98
N THR A 133 -1.93 3.42 -1.17
CA THR A 133 -2.08 2.01 -1.51
C THR A 133 -1.45 1.71 -2.87
N ILE A 134 -1.75 2.51 -3.90
CA ILE A 134 -1.16 2.34 -5.25
C ILE A 134 0.38 2.37 -5.15
N GLY A 135 0.94 3.41 -4.52
CA GLY A 135 2.39 3.59 -4.41
C GLY A 135 3.06 2.48 -3.60
N LEU A 136 2.55 2.19 -2.41
CA LEU A 136 3.15 1.17 -1.53
C LEU A 136 3.10 -0.23 -2.13
N LEU A 137 1.99 -0.63 -2.73
CA LEU A 137 1.88 -1.96 -3.35
C LEU A 137 2.80 -2.08 -4.57
N THR A 138 2.98 -1.00 -5.34
CA THR A 138 3.95 -0.96 -6.44
C THR A 138 5.37 -1.14 -5.92
N LEU A 139 5.78 -0.38 -4.92
CA LEU A 139 7.12 -0.50 -4.31
C LEU A 139 7.34 -1.86 -3.64
N MET A 140 6.34 -2.38 -2.91
CA MET A 140 6.40 -3.72 -2.30
C MET A 140 6.66 -4.80 -3.35
N ALA A 141 5.90 -4.79 -4.45
CA ALA A 141 6.06 -5.75 -5.54
C ALA A 141 7.46 -5.68 -6.14
N GLN A 142 7.98 -4.48 -6.41
CA GLN A 142 9.32 -4.24 -6.95
C GLN A 142 10.44 -4.66 -5.99
N CYS A 143 10.20 -4.61 -4.68
CA CYS A 143 11.10 -5.16 -3.66
C CYS A 143 10.99 -6.69 -3.51
N GLY A 144 10.18 -7.37 -4.32
CA GLY A 144 9.97 -8.82 -4.25
C GLY A 144 9.16 -9.25 -3.02
N LEU A 145 8.28 -8.38 -2.52
CA LEU A 145 7.32 -8.70 -1.48
C LEU A 145 5.97 -9.09 -2.10
N HIS A 146 5.24 -9.96 -1.41
CA HIS A 146 3.84 -10.19 -1.69
C HIS A 146 3.01 -8.96 -1.28
N ILE A 147 1.89 -8.74 -1.96
CA ILE A 147 1.00 -7.59 -1.73
C ILE A 147 -0.36 -8.05 -1.19
N PRO A 148 -1.01 -7.29 -0.28
CA PRO A 148 -2.34 -7.60 0.23
C PRO A 148 -3.42 -7.26 -0.80
N ALA A 149 -3.50 -8.07 -1.85
CA ALA A 149 -4.44 -7.95 -2.97
C ALA A 149 -5.04 -9.31 -3.33
N GLY A 150 -6.06 -9.32 -4.17
CA GLY A 150 -6.69 -10.54 -4.68
C GLY A 150 -5.86 -11.20 -5.77
N ASP A 151 -6.14 -12.48 -6.01
CA ASP A 151 -5.47 -13.28 -7.01
C ASP A 151 -5.64 -12.69 -8.43
N GLY A 152 -4.59 -12.80 -9.24
CA GLY A 152 -4.53 -12.20 -10.57
C GLY A 152 -4.26 -10.69 -10.57
N SER A 153 -3.84 -10.10 -9.45
CA SER A 153 -3.35 -8.71 -9.42
C SER A 153 -2.02 -8.59 -10.15
N VAL A 154 -1.86 -7.49 -10.89
CA VAL A 154 -0.69 -7.19 -11.70
C VAL A 154 -0.17 -5.80 -11.37
N ILE A 155 1.14 -5.63 -11.33
CA ILE A 155 1.83 -4.34 -11.09
C ILE A 155 2.71 -4.00 -12.28
N LYS A 156 2.66 -2.75 -12.77
CA LYS A 156 3.65 -2.22 -13.70
C LYS A 156 4.98 -2.00 -12.95
N VAL A 157 6.06 -2.48 -13.53
CA VAL A 157 7.41 -2.13 -13.04
C VAL A 157 7.71 -0.70 -13.45
N CYS A 158 7.86 0.18 -12.47
CA CYS A 158 8.17 1.59 -12.64
C CYS A 158 9.61 1.85 -12.23
N LYS A 159 10.32 2.66 -13.01
CA LYS A 159 11.67 3.11 -12.66
C LYS A 159 11.64 4.09 -11.49
N ARG A 160 10.57 4.92 -11.44
CA ARG A 160 10.34 5.90 -10.39
C ARG A 160 8.89 5.84 -9.91
N VAL A 161 8.73 6.03 -8.61
CA VAL A 161 7.43 6.30 -7.97
C VAL A 161 7.61 7.62 -7.24
N LEU A 162 7.06 8.69 -7.81
CA LEU A 162 7.19 10.04 -7.31
C LEU A 162 5.88 10.47 -6.66
N ALA A 163 5.95 11.11 -5.49
CA ALA A 163 4.76 11.42 -4.72
C ALA A 163 4.83 12.81 -4.09
N ASP A 164 3.74 13.56 -4.25
CA ASP A 164 3.41 14.74 -3.46
C ASP A 164 2.20 14.39 -2.60
N ILE A 165 2.46 13.85 -1.41
CA ILE A 165 1.43 13.35 -0.47
C ILE A 165 1.80 13.79 0.94
N GLY A 166 0.97 14.59 1.57
CA GLY A 166 1.11 14.95 2.97
C GLY A 166 0.48 16.29 3.29
N ASP A 167 -0.09 16.39 4.50
CA ASP A 167 -0.44 17.66 5.12
C ASP A 167 0.82 18.23 5.75
N GLU A 168 1.37 19.28 5.20
CA GLU A 168 2.45 20.05 5.84
C GLU A 168 1.92 20.89 7.01
N GLN A 169 1.30 20.24 7.98
CA GLN A 169 0.93 20.87 9.26
C GLN A 169 2.14 21.05 10.21
N SER A 170 3.36 20.99 9.67
CA SER A 170 4.53 21.31 10.49
C SER A 170 4.66 22.82 10.65
N ILE A 171 4.43 23.29 11.87
CA ILE A 171 4.58 24.67 12.36
C ILE A 171 5.97 25.29 12.05
N ALA A 172 6.88 24.54 11.47
CA ALA A 172 8.29 24.94 11.25
C ALA A 172 8.59 25.48 9.85
N GLN A 173 7.68 25.40 8.88
CA GLN A 173 7.93 25.92 7.54
C GLN A 173 7.05 27.14 7.22
N SER A 174 7.70 28.28 6.99
CA SER A 174 7.11 29.60 6.73
C SER A 174 6.63 29.82 5.28
N LEU A 175 6.68 28.77 4.42
CA LEU A 175 6.12 28.80 3.07
C LEU A 175 4.64 28.43 3.12
N SER A 176 3.80 29.06 2.28
CA SER A 176 2.40 28.64 2.16
C SER A 176 2.36 27.19 1.66
N THR A 177 1.37 26.41 2.11
CA THR A 177 1.17 25.02 1.70
C THR A 177 1.20 24.86 0.18
N PHE A 178 0.59 25.79 -0.57
CA PHE A 178 0.62 25.83 -2.03
C PHE A 178 2.04 25.90 -2.61
N SER A 179 2.89 26.82 -2.09
CA SER A 179 4.25 26.99 -2.62
C SER A 179 5.12 25.76 -2.39
N SER A 180 4.92 25.07 -1.28
CA SER A 180 5.64 23.84 -0.96
C SER A 180 5.25 22.69 -1.91
N HIS A 181 3.94 22.47 -2.12
CA HIS A 181 3.46 21.51 -3.10
C HIS A 181 3.98 21.79 -4.51
N MET A 182 3.92 23.07 -4.95
CA MET A 182 4.42 23.45 -6.27
C MET A 182 5.93 23.20 -6.41
N SER A 183 6.73 23.51 -5.39
CA SER A 183 8.16 23.22 -5.43
C SER A 183 8.47 21.72 -5.55
N ASN A 184 7.72 20.88 -4.86
CA ASN A 184 7.84 19.43 -4.96
C ASN A 184 7.39 18.92 -6.34
N ILE A 185 6.27 19.43 -6.86
CA ILE A 185 5.76 19.07 -8.20
C ILE A 185 6.76 19.46 -9.30
N VAL A 186 7.44 20.59 -9.18
CA VAL A 186 8.51 20.96 -10.14
C VAL A 186 9.58 19.87 -10.18
N GLY A 187 10.10 19.46 -9.02
CA GLY A 187 11.10 18.38 -8.96
C GLY A 187 10.57 17.04 -9.50
N ILE A 188 9.29 16.71 -9.24
CA ILE A 188 8.63 15.54 -9.80
C ILE A 188 8.61 15.59 -11.33
N LEU A 189 8.20 16.71 -11.91
CA LEU A 189 8.10 16.86 -13.36
C LEU A 189 9.48 16.83 -14.07
N GLU A 190 10.53 17.35 -13.43
CA GLU A 190 11.91 17.28 -13.93
C GLU A 190 12.45 15.83 -14.01
N GLU A 191 12.01 14.94 -13.10
CA GLU A 191 12.43 13.55 -13.05
C GLU A 191 11.51 12.58 -13.80
N THR A 192 10.40 13.07 -14.35
CA THR A 192 9.33 12.26 -14.95
C THR A 192 9.73 11.73 -16.33
N ASP A 193 9.44 10.45 -16.57
CA ASP A 193 9.55 9.75 -17.86
C ASP A 193 8.37 8.74 -18.02
N ASP A 194 8.37 7.94 -19.09
CA ASP A 194 7.34 6.95 -19.41
C ASP A 194 7.36 5.72 -18.50
N GLU A 195 8.39 5.56 -17.68
CA GLU A 195 8.51 4.53 -16.63
C GLU A 195 8.18 5.07 -15.23
N THR A 196 7.56 6.26 -15.15
CA THR A 196 7.25 6.93 -13.89
C THR A 196 5.78 6.73 -13.48
N LEU A 197 5.56 6.49 -12.18
CA LEU A 197 4.26 6.59 -11.51
C LEU A 197 4.25 7.83 -10.63
N ILE A 198 3.32 8.75 -10.87
CA ILE A 198 3.15 10.00 -10.13
C ILE A 198 1.90 9.92 -9.25
N LEU A 199 2.03 10.31 -7.99
CA LEU A 199 0.96 10.33 -6.99
C LEU A 199 0.84 11.73 -6.41
N LEU A 200 -0.28 12.43 -6.68
CA LEU A 200 -0.50 13.81 -6.28
C LEU A 200 -1.73 13.90 -5.37
N ASP A 201 -1.54 14.33 -4.13
CA ASP A 201 -2.65 14.51 -3.19
C ASP A 201 -3.08 15.98 -3.16
N GLU A 202 -4.39 16.23 -3.14
CA GLU A 202 -5.02 17.56 -3.12
C GLU A 202 -4.47 18.53 -4.19
N LEU A 203 -4.24 18.01 -5.42
CA LEU A 203 -3.61 18.76 -6.51
C LEU A 203 -4.38 20.06 -6.81
N GLY A 204 -3.62 21.16 -6.82
CA GLY A 204 -4.13 22.51 -7.02
C GLY A 204 -4.66 23.19 -5.75
N GLY A 205 -4.69 22.47 -4.60
CA GLY A 205 -5.16 23.02 -3.33
C GLY A 205 -4.32 24.19 -2.81
N GLY A 206 -4.90 24.99 -1.91
CA GLY A 206 -4.19 26.08 -1.22
C GLY A 206 -4.08 27.41 -1.97
N THR A 207 -4.78 27.55 -3.12
CA THR A 207 -4.86 28.81 -3.91
C THR A 207 -6.30 29.10 -4.34
N ASP A 208 -6.49 30.11 -5.20
CA ASP A 208 -7.77 30.37 -5.83
C ASP A 208 -8.29 29.12 -6.56
N PRO A 209 -9.56 28.72 -6.37
CA PRO A 209 -10.09 27.49 -6.94
C PRO A 209 -10.00 27.40 -8.47
N VAL A 210 -10.23 28.51 -9.18
CA VAL A 210 -10.21 28.54 -10.65
C VAL A 210 -8.78 28.39 -11.17
N GLU A 211 -7.83 29.14 -10.58
CA GLU A 211 -6.41 29.05 -10.93
C GLU A 211 -5.84 27.68 -10.54
N GLY A 212 -6.20 27.17 -9.36
CA GLY A 212 -5.77 25.87 -8.87
C GLY A 212 -6.23 24.71 -9.76
N ALA A 213 -7.50 24.73 -10.19
CA ALA A 213 -8.04 23.73 -11.10
C ALA A 213 -7.40 23.77 -12.50
N ALA A 214 -7.18 24.98 -13.05
CA ALA A 214 -6.52 25.17 -14.34
C ALA A 214 -5.06 24.67 -14.29
N LEU A 215 -4.32 25.01 -13.23
CA LEU A 215 -2.94 24.58 -13.03
C LEU A 215 -2.86 23.07 -12.86
N ALA A 216 -3.76 22.47 -12.08
CA ALA A 216 -3.84 21.03 -11.86
C ALA A 216 -4.05 20.27 -13.17
N SER A 217 -4.98 20.72 -14.02
CA SER A 217 -5.21 20.12 -15.34
C SER A 217 -3.97 20.19 -16.23
N ALA A 218 -3.29 21.35 -16.26
CA ALA A 218 -2.08 21.55 -17.04
C ALA A 218 -0.90 20.68 -16.54
N ILE A 219 -0.75 20.50 -15.23
CA ILE A 219 0.26 19.62 -14.62
C ILE A 219 0.01 18.17 -15.05
N ILE A 220 -1.25 17.70 -14.96
CA ILE A 220 -1.62 16.36 -15.40
C ILE A 220 -1.32 16.18 -16.89
N ASP A 221 -1.74 17.11 -17.75
CA ASP A 221 -1.50 17.03 -19.20
C ASP A 221 0.01 16.99 -19.52
N HIS A 222 0.80 17.78 -18.81
CA HIS A 222 2.25 17.77 -19.00
C HIS A 222 2.86 16.42 -18.59
N ALA A 223 2.52 15.90 -17.41
CA ALA A 223 3.00 14.59 -16.95
C ALA A 223 2.61 13.46 -17.91
N ARG A 224 1.38 13.48 -18.42
CA ARG A 224 0.88 12.54 -19.45
C ARG A 224 1.66 12.65 -20.77
N SER A 225 1.99 13.87 -21.18
CA SER A 225 2.78 14.09 -22.41
C SER A 225 4.19 13.47 -22.33
N LEU A 226 4.71 13.28 -21.12
CA LEU A 226 5.97 12.58 -20.83
C LEU A 226 5.79 11.05 -20.72
N GLY A 227 4.56 10.53 -20.83
CA GLY A 227 4.26 9.11 -20.79
C GLY A 227 4.05 8.52 -19.38
N ALA A 228 4.02 9.36 -18.36
CA ALA A 228 3.85 8.91 -16.98
C ALA A 228 2.44 8.40 -16.69
N MET A 229 2.33 7.47 -15.72
CA MET A 229 1.05 7.14 -15.09
C MET A 229 0.80 8.11 -13.93
N VAL A 230 -0.40 8.68 -13.85
CA VAL A 230 -0.75 9.66 -12.84
C VAL A 230 -1.97 9.20 -12.03
N ALA A 231 -1.88 9.27 -10.70
CA ALA A 231 -3.03 9.21 -9.83
C ALA A 231 -3.07 10.50 -9.00
N ALA A 232 -4.15 11.25 -9.08
CA ALA A 232 -4.29 12.53 -8.39
C ALA A 232 -5.59 12.58 -7.61
N THR A 233 -5.58 13.22 -6.44
CA THR A 233 -6.80 13.55 -5.71
C THR A 233 -7.11 15.03 -5.81
N THR A 234 -8.38 15.37 -5.79
CA THR A 234 -8.82 16.76 -5.86
C THR A 234 -10.22 16.95 -5.25
N HIS A 235 -10.54 18.20 -4.98
CA HIS A 235 -11.90 18.65 -4.62
C HIS A 235 -12.60 19.44 -5.72
N TYR A 236 -11.87 19.81 -6.78
CA TYR A 236 -12.38 20.71 -7.81
C TYR A 236 -13.32 20.00 -8.76
N ALA A 237 -14.48 20.65 -9.01
CA ALA A 237 -15.48 20.15 -9.95
C ALA A 237 -14.94 20.17 -11.39
N GLU A 238 -14.11 21.15 -11.72
CA GLU A 238 -13.48 21.32 -13.04
C GLU A 238 -12.63 20.10 -13.43
N LEU A 239 -11.91 19.49 -12.47
CA LEU A 239 -11.13 18.27 -12.74
C LEU A 239 -12.02 17.04 -12.94
N LYS A 240 -13.22 17.00 -12.37
CA LYS A 240 -14.19 15.95 -12.70
C LYS A 240 -14.62 16.05 -14.16
N VAL A 241 -14.91 17.28 -14.63
CA VAL A 241 -15.27 17.55 -16.02
C VAL A 241 -14.09 17.25 -16.95
N TYR A 242 -12.89 17.70 -16.59
CA TYR A 242 -11.66 17.39 -17.31
C TYR A 242 -11.48 15.89 -17.51
N ALA A 243 -11.64 15.07 -16.46
CA ALA A 243 -11.51 13.63 -16.54
C ALA A 243 -12.63 12.96 -17.36
N MET A 244 -13.81 13.57 -17.47
CA MET A 244 -14.90 13.05 -18.32
C MET A 244 -14.69 13.37 -19.81
N THR A 245 -13.97 14.45 -20.11
CA THR A 245 -13.84 14.98 -21.47
C THR A 245 -12.48 14.67 -22.11
N THR A 246 -11.49 14.26 -21.31
CA THR A 246 -10.12 14.02 -21.78
C THR A 246 -9.87 12.51 -21.98
N PRO A 247 -9.63 12.03 -23.20
CA PRO A 247 -9.31 10.63 -23.45
C PRO A 247 -8.06 10.18 -22.67
N GLY A 248 -8.14 9.01 -22.05
CA GLY A 248 -7.05 8.44 -21.24
C GLY A 248 -7.02 8.95 -19.79
N VAL A 249 -7.93 9.83 -19.40
CA VAL A 249 -8.16 10.22 -18.00
C VAL A 249 -9.46 9.60 -17.51
N GLU A 250 -9.43 9.00 -16.32
CA GLU A 250 -10.60 8.37 -15.73
C GLU A 250 -10.93 8.98 -14.36
N ASN A 251 -12.22 9.14 -14.09
CA ASN A 251 -12.71 9.54 -12.78
C ASN A 251 -12.75 8.35 -11.83
N ALA A 252 -12.49 8.65 -10.56
CA ALA A 252 -12.86 7.75 -9.47
C ALA A 252 -13.43 8.54 -8.30
N SER A 253 -14.30 7.93 -7.52
CA SER A 253 -14.84 8.55 -6.31
C SER A 253 -14.76 7.64 -5.11
N CYS A 254 -14.47 8.24 -3.95
CA CYS A 254 -14.63 7.56 -2.68
C CYS A 254 -16.10 7.63 -2.26
N GLU A 255 -16.72 6.46 -2.12
CA GLU A 255 -18.13 6.34 -1.73
C GLU A 255 -18.34 6.85 -0.30
N PHE A 256 -19.41 7.60 -0.10
CA PHE A 256 -19.80 8.15 1.18
C PHE A 256 -21.28 7.84 1.46
N ASP A 257 -21.56 7.26 2.61
CA ASP A 257 -22.93 6.98 3.03
C ASP A 257 -23.52 8.20 3.73
N VAL A 258 -24.50 8.82 3.06
CA VAL A 258 -25.19 10.02 3.56
C VAL A 258 -26.15 9.67 4.72
N GLU A 259 -26.64 8.42 4.80
CA GLU A 259 -27.54 8.02 5.87
C GLU A 259 -26.79 7.83 7.20
N THR A 260 -25.63 7.25 7.16
CA THR A 260 -24.79 7.03 8.36
C THR A 260 -23.81 8.15 8.62
N LEU A 261 -23.61 9.09 7.68
CA LEU A 261 -22.57 10.12 7.67
C LEU A 261 -21.17 9.52 7.82
N ALA A 262 -20.96 8.31 7.29
CA ALA A 262 -19.71 7.61 7.39
C ALA A 262 -19.11 7.31 6.01
N PRO A 263 -17.77 7.35 5.87
CA PRO A 263 -17.13 6.87 4.67
C PRO A 263 -17.24 5.35 4.59
N THR A 264 -17.56 4.83 3.41
CA THR A 264 -17.52 3.38 3.16
C THR A 264 -16.13 2.90 2.78
N TYR A 265 -15.22 3.83 2.46
CA TYR A 265 -13.86 3.58 1.94
C TYR A 265 -13.83 2.77 0.64
N ARG A 266 -14.96 2.63 -0.04
CA ARG A 266 -15.01 2.00 -1.36
C ARG A 266 -14.65 3.00 -2.44
N LEU A 267 -13.78 2.59 -3.36
CA LEU A 267 -13.46 3.36 -4.56
C LEU A 267 -14.35 2.89 -5.72
N LEU A 268 -14.94 3.84 -6.41
CA LEU A 268 -15.79 3.65 -7.58
C LEU A 268 -15.07 4.26 -8.77
N VAL A 269 -14.45 3.43 -9.60
CA VAL A 269 -13.76 3.86 -10.83
C VAL A 269 -14.80 4.05 -11.93
N GLY A 270 -14.61 5.07 -12.79
CA GLY A 270 -15.54 5.44 -13.85
C GLY A 270 -16.67 6.38 -13.41
N ILE A 271 -16.70 6.79 -12.14
CA ILE A 271 -17.76 7.59 -11.58
C ILE A 271 -17.16 8.78 -10.84
N PRO A 272 -17.45 10.02 -11.27
CA PRO A 272 -17.05 11.21 -10.51
C PRO A 272 -17.81 11.31 -9.19
N GLY A 273 -17.13 11.78 -8.16
CA GLY A 273 -17.73 11.98 -6.84
C GLY A 273 -18.70 13.16 -6.84
N LYS A 274 -19.88 12.97 -6.23
CA LYS A 274 -20.83 14.05 -5.96
C LYS A 274 -20.48 14.78 -4.67
N SER A 275 -20.89 16.06 -4.60
CA SER A 275 -20.82 16.83 -3.37
C SER A 275 -21.94 16.42 -2.42
N ASN A 276 -21.62 16.12 -1.18
CA ASN A 276 -22.59 15.78 -0.14
C ASN A 276 -22.71 16.89 0.93
N ALA A 277 -22.12 18.06 0.71
CA ALA A 277 -22.01 19.11 1.72
C ALA A 277 -23.37 19.52 2.30
N PHE A 278 -24.37 19.75 1.47
CA PHE A 278 -25.72 20.13 1.94
C PHE A 278 -26.44 18.99 2.68
N ALA A 279 -26.28 17.75 2.21
CA ALA A 279 -26.87 16.59 2.88
C ALA A 279 -26.22 16.37 4.26
N ILE A 280 -24.92 16.52 4.36
CA ILE A 280 -24.17 16.43 5.62
C ILE A 280 -24.58 17.58 6.56
N ALA A 281 -24.62 18.83 6.07
CA ALA A 281 -24.99 20.00 6.85
C ALA A 281 -26.41 19.87 7.42
N ARG A 282 -27.37 19.43 6.61
CA ARG A 282 -28.76 19.16 7.06
C ARG A 282 -28.79 18.15 8.20
N ARG A 283 -28.05 17.07 8.06
CA ARG A 283 -28.05 16.00 9.05
C ARG A 283 -27.33 16.39 10.35
N LEU A 284 -26.34 17.28 10.25
CA LEU A 284 -25.68 17.87 11.43
C LEU A 284 -26.51 18.95 12.13
N GLY A 285 -27.69 19.30 11.59
CA GLY A 285 -28.65 20.19 12.25
C GLY A 285 -28.64 21.64 11.75
N ILE A 286 -28.03 21.94 10.62
CA ILE A 286 -28.18 23.25 9.96
C ILE A 286 -29.61 23.35 9.45
N SER A 287 -30.28 24.51 9.72
CA SER A 287 -31.69 24.72 9.33
C SER A 287 -31.85 24.67 7.81
N GLU A 288 -33.01 24.18 7.37
CA GLU A 288 -33.34 24.06 5.95
C GLU A 288 -33.32 25.43 5.24
N GLU A 289 -33.67 26.51 5.93
CA GLU A 289 -33.62 27.89 5.40
C GLU A 289 -32.19 28.28 5.01
N ILE A 290 -31.20 27.98 5.86
CA ILE A 290 -29.77 28.26 5.57
C ILE A 290 -29.30 27.40 4.40
N ILE A 291 -29.72 26.15 4.35
CA ILE A 291 -29.33 25.22 3.26
C ILE A 291 -29.93 25.67 1.94
N GLN A 292 -31.20 26.10 1.92
CA GLN A 292 -31.84 26.61 0.71
C GLN A 292 -31.22 27.92 0.23
N ASP A 293 -30.90 28.85 1.15
CA ASP A 293 -30.19 30.08 0.80
C ASP A 293 -28.79 29.79 0.24
N ALA A 294 -28.06 28.85 0.84
CA ALA A 294 -26.76 28.42 0.33
C ALA A 294 -26.85 27.74 -1.05
N ALA A 295 -27.85 26.89 -1.24
CA ALA A 295 -28.09 26.23 -2.53
C ALA A 295 -28.46 27.23 -3.64
N ALA A 296 -29.20 28.28 -3.31
CA ALA A 296 -29.58 29.35 -4.25
C ALA A 296 -28.36 30.20 -4.71
N ARG A 297 -27.26 30.15 -3.97
CA ARG A 297 -26.00 30.87 -4.32
C ARG A 297 -25.02 30.03 -5.15
N VAL A 298 -25.31 28.75 -5.35
CA VAL A 298 -24.49 27.89 -6.21
C VAL A 298 -24.88 28.12 -7.67
N ASP A 299 -23.91 28.24 -8.57
CA ASP A 299 -24.13 28.44 -10.00
C ASP A 299 -25.03 27.35 -10.61
N ALA A 300 -25.96 27.75 -11.47
CA ALA A 300 -26.95 26.87 -12.11
C ALA A 300 -26.29 25.76 -12.96
N GLU A 301 -25.09 25.96 -13.50
CA GLU A 301 -24.36 24.93 -14.23
C GLU A 301 -23.81 23.85 -13.30
N ASN A 302 -23.27 24.22 -12.17
CA ASN A 302 -22.81 23.30 -11.14
C ASN A 302 -23.96 22.46 -10.56
N VAL A 303 -25.12 23.07 -10.35
CA VAL A 303 -26.32 22.37 -9.88
C VAL A 303 -26.78 21.32 -10.91
N ARG A 304 -26.83 21.68 -12.19
CA ARG A 304 -27.22 20.73 -13.26
C ARG A 304 -26.25 19.57 -13.37
N PHE A 305 -24.95 19.83 -13.25
CA PHE A 305 -23.92 18.80 -13.29
C PHE A 305 -24.04 17.81 -12.12
N GLU A 306 -24.20 18.32 -10.89
CA GLU A 306 -24.41 17.49 -9.69
C GLU A 306 -25.74 16.69 -9.75
N ASP A 307 -26.80 17.24 -10.37
CA ASP A 307 -28.06 16.53 -10.61
C ASP A 307 -27.87 15.33 -11.57
N VAL A 308 -27.09 15.51 -12.63
CA VAL A 308 -26.74 14.42 -13.58
C VAL A 308 -25.94 13.35 -12.85
N LEU A 309 -24.94 13.72 -12.06
CA LEU A 309 -24.14 12.79 -11.28
C LEU A 309 -25.00 12.00 -10.27
N THR A 310 -25.97 12.67 -9.65
CA THR A 310 -26.91 12.03 -8.71
C THR A 310 -27.77 10.97 -9.41
N LYS A 311 -28.28 11.28 -10.60
CA LYS A 311 -29.04 10.31 -11.41
C LYS A 311 -28.20 9.11 -11.84
N LEU A 312 -26.96 9.35 -12.31
CA LEU A 312 -26.02 8.30 -12.69
C LEU A 312 -25.68 7.37 -11.52
N ASP A 313 -25.43 7.94 -10.34
CA ASP A 313 -25.13 7.15 -9.15
C ASP A 313 -26.34 6.29 -8.73
N HIS A 314 -27.55 6.83 -8.77
CA HIS A 314 -28.77 6.09 -8.48
C HIS A 314 -28.96 4.92 -9.46
N GLN A 315 -28.80 5.17 -10.78
CA GLN A 315 -28.90 4.12 -11.80
C GLN A 315 -27.86 3.02 -11.60
N ARG A 316 -26.61 3.41 -11.22
CA ARG A 316 -25.56 2.46 -10.91
C ARG A 316 -25.93 1.59 -9.71
N GLN A 317 -26.40 2.19 -8.61
CA GLN A 317 -26.82 1.46 -7.42
C GLN A 317 -27.94 0.46 -7.72
N GLU A 318 -28.90 0.83 -8.55
CA GLU A 318 -29.94 -0.07 -9.01
C GLU A 318 -29.38 -1.23 -9.84
N MET A 319 -28.49 -0.94 -10.79
CA MET A 319 -27.82 -1.97 -11.59
C MET A 319 -26.98 -2.93 -10.73
N GLU A 320 -26.21 -2.41 -9.76
CA GLU A 320 -25.45 -3.26 -8.84
C GLU A 320 -26.35 -4.17 -8.01
N LYS A 321 -27.51 -3.63 -7.56
CA LYS A 321 -28.49 -4.41 -6.82
C LYS A 321 -29.08 -5.53 -7.68
N GLU A 322 -29.45 -5.23 -8.92
CA GLU A 322 -29.96 -6.21 -9.87
C GLU A 322 -28.90 -7.28 -10.22
N GLN A 323 -27.64 -6.87 -10.43
CA GLN A 323 -26.54 -7.80 -10.68
C GLN A 323 -26.29 -8.76 -9.50
N ARG A 324 -26.37 -8.24 -8.25
CA ARG A 324 -26.23 -9.08 -7.05
C ARG A 324 -27.37 -10.09 -6.95
N GLN A 325 -28.60 -9.65 -7.21
CA GLN A 325 -29.77 -10.54 -7.22
C GLN A 325 -29.66 -11.61 -8.32
N ALA A 326 -29.27 -11.21 -9.52
CA ALA A 326 -29.05 -12.13 -10.64
C ALA A 326 -27.94 -13.16 -10.33
N ALA A 327 -26.84 -12.73 -9.73
CA ALA A 327 -25.75 -13.61 -9.33
C ALA A 327 -26.17 -14.61 -8.23
N GLN A 328 -26.99 -14.16 -7.29
CA GLN A 328 -27.55 -15.03 -6.26
C GLN A 328 -28.49 -16.06 -6.85
N LEU A 329 -29.43 -15.62 -7.69
CA LEU A 329 -30.38 -16.52 -8.34
C LEU A 329 -29.68 -17.55 -9.23
N ARG A 330 -28.60 -17.17 -9.90
CA ARG A 330 -27.77 -18.06 -10.71
C ARG A 330 -27.12 -19.15 -9.86
N ARG A 331 -26.56 -18.79 -8.69
CA ARG A 331 -26.01 -19.77 -7.73
C ARG A 331 -27.07 -20.74 -7.22
N GLU A 332 -28.23 -20.23 -6.86
CA GLU A 332 -29.35 -21.07 -6.42
C GLU A 332 -29.81 -22.03 -7.54
N MET A 333 -29.87 -21.58 -8.79
CA MET A 333 -30.15 -22.42 -9.95
C MET A 333 -29.07 -23.49 -10.20
N GLU A 334 -27.80 -23.15 -10.08
CA GLU A 334 -26.67 -24.07 -10.23
C GLU A 334 -26.72 -25.15 -9.13
N GLU A 335 -26.98 -24.78 -7.88
CA GLU A 335 -27.15 -25.72 -6.78
C GLU A 335 -28.37 -26.63 -6.94
N ALA A 336 -29.51 -26.07 -7.37
CA ALA A 336 -30.71 -26.85 -7.64
C ALA A 336 -30.51 -27.83 -8.80
N SER A 337 -29.83 -27.38 -9.86
CA SER A 337 -29.47 -28.23 -11.00
C SER A 337 -28.53 -29.37 -10.60
N ALA A 338 -27.52 -29.09 -9.80
CA ALA A 338 -26.60 -30.12 -9.29
C ALA A 338 -27.31 -31.14 -8.42
N LYS A 339 -28.24 -30.71 -7.53
CA LYS A 339 -29.06 -31.60 -6.72
C LYS A 339 -29.99 -32.47 -7.58
N ALA A 340 -30.61 -31.87 -8.58
CA ALA A 340 -31.48 -32.62 -9.51
C ALA A 340 -30.71 -33.66 -10.32
N GLN A 341 -29.50 -33.34 -10.75
CA GLN A 341 -28.63 -34.28 -11.47
C GLN A 341 -28.21 -35.45 -10.55
N ALA A 342 -27.76 -35.13 -9.33
CA ALA A 342 -27.40 -36.17 -8.35
C ALA A 342 -28.55 -37.11 -8.02
N TYR A 343 -29.78 -36.58 -7.94
CA TYR A 343 -30.99 -37.40 -7.72
C TYR A 343 -31.31 -38.29 -8.93
N ARG A 344 -31.16 -37.78 -10.16
CA ARG A 344 -31.32 -38.58 -11.38
C ARG A 344 -30.30 -39.72 -11.45
N ASP A 345 -29.05 -39.44 -11.15
CA ASP A 345 -27.99 -40.45 -11.15
C ASP A 345 -28.24 -41.54 -10.11
N GLN A 346 -28.79 -41.15 -8.95
CA GLN A 346 -29.17 -42.10 -7.90
C GLN A 346 -30.35 -43.02 -8.34
N LEU A 347 -31.40 -42.43 -8.91
CA LEU A 347 -32.52 -43.16 -9.48
C LEU A 347 -32.11 -44.16 -10.59
N GLN A 348 -31.19 -43.70 -11.44
CA GLN A 348 -30.65 -44.52 -12.52
C GLN A 348 -29.90 -45.74 -11.93
N LYS A 349 -29.07 -45.55 -10.92
CA LYS A 349 -28.37 -46.66 -10.26
C LYS A 349 -29.31 -47.62 -9.53
N GLU A 350 -30.39 -47.13 -8.93
CA GLU A 350 -31.39 -47.95 -8.27
C GLU A 350 -32.18 -48.80 -9.31
N LYS A 351 -32.51 -48.18 -10.43
CA LYS A 351 -33.17 -48.88 -11.55
C LYS A 351 -32.28 -49.99 -12.11
N GLU A 352 -31.01 -49.72 -12.36
CA GLU A 352 -30.04 -50.70 -12.88
C GLU A 352 -29.86 -51.89 -11.88
N LYS A 353 -29.83 -51.58 -10.57
CA LYS A 353 -29.79 -52.63 -9.54
C LYS A 353 -31.06 -53.49 -9.51
N ALA A 354 -32.23 -52.85 -9.64
CA ALA A 354 -33.52 -53.59 -9.69
C ALA A 354 -33.63 -54.47 -10.93
N GLU A 355 -33.20 -53.95 -12.10
CA GLU A 355 -33.18 -54.73 -13.37
C GLU A 355 -32.17 -55.90 -13.31
N ALA A 356 -31.01 -55.70 -12.68
CA ALA A 356 -30.03 -56.77 -12.46
C ALA A 356 -30.56 -57.86 -11.52
N SER A 357 -31.26 -57.47 -10.45
CA SER A 357 -31.89 -58.42 -9.54
C SER A 357 -33.04 -59.18 -10.16
N ALA A 358 -33.83 -58.56 -11.03
CA ALA A 358 -34.93 -59.21 -11.75
C ALA A 358 -34.45 -60.19 -12.86
N LYS A 359 -33.25 -60.00 -13.42
CA LYS A 359 -32.62 -60.92 -14.37
C LYS A 359 -31.92 -62.12 -13.70
N ALA A 360 -31.65 -62.04 -12.40
CA ALA A 360 -31.01 -63.13 -11.63
C ALA A 360 -31.96 -64.07 -10.94
N GLN A 361 -33.29 -63.77 -10.96
CA GLN A 361 -34.39 -64.68 -10.64
C GLN A 361 -34.95 -65.32 -11.87
#